data_57d00e317fa73fbd84c47dcac9c6a364
#
_entry.id   57d00e317fa73fbd84c47dcac9c6a364
#
_cell.length_a   1.000
_cell.length_b   1.000
_cell.length_c   1.000
_cell.angle_alpha   90.00
_cell.angle_beta   90.00
_cell.angle_gamma   90.00
#
_symmetry.space_group_name_H-M   'P 1'
#
loop_
_entity.id
_entity.type
_entity.pdbx_description
1 polymer ?
#
loop_
_entity_poly.entity_id
_entity_poly.type
_entity_poly.pdbx_seq_one_letter_code
_entity_poly.pdbx_strand_id
1 'polypeptide(L)'
;MVKRQAATRIIGGKYKGTKLVFKPNKMLRPTESKTKETLFNWLLNDLDKKKCLDMFAGTGSLGLEAISRGASNVVFIEKQLKLSQSIIDIAKKLKIEKISRVINTNSISFDYKTLKQKFDIIFLDPPFHLSLIHI
;
A
#
# COMPACT_ATOMS: atom_id res chain seq x y z
N MET A 1 29.17 -6.45 8.40
CA MET A 1 27.81 -6.18 8.88
C MET A 1 26.80 -6.77 7.91
N VAL A 2 25.96 -7.61 8.38
CA VAL A 2 24.95 -8.26 7.54
C VAL A 2 23.83 -7.25 7.25
N LYS A 3 23.53 -7.04 5.97
CA LYS A 3 22.37 -6.22 5.60
C LYS A 3 21.10 -7.00 5.93
N ARG A 4 20.34 -6.49 6.85
CA ARG A 4 19.05 -7.07 7.17
C ARG A 4 18.00 -6.57 6.19
N GLN A 5 17.08 -7.45 5.81
CA GLN A 5 15.90 -7.01 5.10
C GLN A 5 15.06 -6.15 6.05
N ALA A 6 14.63 -5.01 5.57
CA ALA A 6 13.68 -4.22 6.30
C ALA A 6 12.32 -4.91 6.27
N ALA A 7 11.53 -4.72 7.31
CA ALA A 7 10.20 -5.32 7.39
C ALA A 7 9.24 -4.42 8.12
N THR A 8 7.99 -4.46 7.71
CA THR A 8 6.88 -3.89 8.45
C THR A 8 5.83 -4.99 8.59
N ARG A 9 4.80 -4.76 9.38
CA ARG A 9 3.76 -5.76 9.61
C ARG A 9 2.38 -5.16 9.40
N ILE A 10 1.43 -6.00 9.03
CA ILE A 10 0.02 -5.64 9.09
C ILE A 10 -0.35 -5.56 10.58
N ILE A 11 -0.90 -4.43 10.99
CA ILE A 11 -1.11 -4.12 12.41
C ILE A 11 -2.43 -4.68 12.93
N GLY A 12 -3.48 -4.65 12.13
CA GLY A 12 -4.78 -5.09 12.56
C GLY A 12 -5.55 -5.87 11.52
N GLY A 13 -6.77 -6.27 11.84
CA GLY A 13 -7.67 -6.94 10.94
C GLY A 13 -7.36 -8.42 10.72
N LYS A 14 -7.91 -8.97 9.66
CA LYS A 14 -7.87 -10.41 9.34
C LYS A 14 -6.45 -10.96 9.19
N TYR A 15 -5.54 -10.14 8.67
CA TYR A 15 -4.16 -10.56 8.36
C TYR A 15 -3.14 -9.95 9.31
N LYS A 16 -3.57 -9.58 10.52
CA LYS A 16 -2.71 -9.03 11.57
C LYS A 16 -1.45 -9.87 11.75
N GLY A 17 -0.30 -9.22 11.84
CA GLY A 17 0.98 -9.87 12.08
C GLY A 17 1.72 -10.32 10.83
N THR A 18 1.09 -10.25 9.65
CA THR A 18 1.76 -10.60 8.39
C THR A 18 2.95 -9.68 8.17
N LYS A 19 4.11 -10.28 7.94
CA LYS A 19 5.35 -9.53 7.70
C LYS A 19 5.45 -9.15 6.23
N LEU A 20 5.72 -7.87 5.99
CA LEU A 20 5.94 -7.31 4.66
C LEU A 20 7.43 -7.06 4.50
N VAL A 21 8.13 -8.04 3.90
CA VAL A 21 9.59 -8.01 3.76
C VAL A 21 9.96 -7.32 2.45
N PHE A 22 10.93 -6.43 2.50
CA PHE A 22 11.41 -5.70 1.33
C PHE A 22 12.89 -5.37 1.47
N LYS A 23 13.55 -5.11 0.33
CA LYS A 23 14.93 -4.61 0.34
C LYS A 23 14.90 -3.09 0.47
N PRO A 24 15.52 -2.51 1.50
CA PRO A 24 15.59 -1.06 1.61
C PRO A 24 16.45 -0.48 0.49
N ASN A 25 16.06 0.69 0.01
CA ASN A 25 16.86 1.47 -0.92
C ASN A 25 16.69 2.96 -0.61
N LYS A 26 17.44 3.80 -1.30
CA LYS A 26 17.43 5.24 -1.03
C LYS A 26 16.08 5.92 -1.26
N MET A 27 15.28 5.35 -2.14
CA MET A 27 13.98 5.92 -2.52
C MET A 27 12.83 5.34 -1.69
N LEU A 28 13.05 4.23 -1.02
CA LEU A 28 12.00 3.56 -0.29
C LEU A 28 11.94 4.06 1.15
N ARG A 29 10.83 4.67 1.49
CA ARG A 29 10.51 5.07 2.87
C ARG A 29 9.25 4.33 3.29
N PRO A 30 9.39 3.23 4.04
CA PRO A 30 8.20 2.55 4.54
C PRO A 30 7.47 3.47 5.51
N THR A 31 6.15 3.46 5.45
CA THR A 31 5.33 4.18 6.41
C THR A 31 5.59 3.62 7.80
N GLU A 32 5.96 4.47 8.74
CA GLU A 32 6.22 4.05 10.11
C GLU A 32 4.99 3.41 10.73
N SER A 33 5.20 2.35 11.52
CA SER A 33 4.11 1.61 12.14
C SER A 33 3.21 2.49 13.00
N LYS A 34 3.78 3.42 13.73
CA LYS A 34 3.02 4.34 14.58
C LYS A 34 2.12 5.27 13.76
N THR A 35 2.67 5.83 12.66
CA THR A 35 1.91 6.69 11.76
C THR A 35 0.79 5.91 11.10
N LYS A 36 1.08 4.71 10.65
CA LYS A 36 0.10 3.79 10.06
C LYS A 36 -1.01 3.47 11.05
N GLU A 37 -0.66 3.13 12.27
CA GLU A 37 -1.63 2.83 13.32
C GLU A 37 -2.55 4.01 13.59
N THR A 38 -2.01 5.22 13.69
CA THR A 38 -2.79 6.43 13.90
C THR A 38 -3.77 6.67 12.75
N LEU A 39 -3.28 6.55 11.51
CA LEU A 39 -4.11 6.72 10.32
C LEU A 39 -5.29 5.73 10.32
N PHE A 40 -5.01 4.46 10.56
CA PHE A 40 -6.06 3.44 10.52
C PHE A 40 -6.98 3.48 11.73
N ASN A 41 -6.55 4.04 12.85
CA ASN A 41 -7.44 4.33 13.97
C ASN A 41 -8.49 5.38 13.56
N TRP A 42 -8.09 6.39 12.80
CA TRP A 42 -9.04 7.37 12.26
C TRP A 42 -10.01 6.77 11.26
N LEU A 43 -9.56 5.76 10.50
CA LEU A 43 -10.38 5.10 9.48
C LEU A 43 -11.13 3.88 10.02
N LEU A 44 -11.09 3.62 11.32
CA LEU A 44 -11.49 2.36 11.94
C LEU A 44 -12.84 1.80 11.45
N ASN A 45 -13.84 2.67 11.30
CA ASN A 45 -15.18 2.27 10.88
C ASN A 45 -15.48 2.58 9.42
N ASP A 46 -14.50 3.11 8.67
CA ASP A 46 -14.73 3.62 7.32
C ASP A 46 -14.09 2.77 6.23
N LEU A 47 -13.45 1.66 6.59
CA LEU A 47 -12.76 0.80 5.62
C LEU A 47 -13.61 -0.35 5.10
N ASP A 48 -14.58 -0.81 5.88
CA ASP A 48 -15.35 -1.98 5.51
C ASP A 48 -16.05 -1.79 4.17
N LYS A 49 -15.79 -2.72 3.25
CA LYS A 49 -16.35 -2.74 1.89
C LYS A 49 -15.94 -1.54 1.01
N LYS A 50 -14.96 -0.76 1.43
CA LYS A 50 -14.51 0.41 0.67
C LYS A 50 -13.53 0.02 -0.43
N LYS A 51 -13.52 0.82 -1.49
CA LYS A 51 -12.58 0.69 -2.61
C LYS A 51 -11.46 1.68 -2.42
N CYS A 52 -10.22 1.21 -2.41
CA CYS A 52 -9.06 2.03 -2.09
C CYS A 52 -8.07 2.07 -3.25
N LEU A 53 -7.38 3.20 -3.37
CA LEU A 53 -6.26 3.38 -4.29
C LEU A 53 -5.03 3.77 -3.49
N ASP A 54 -3.95 2.99 -3.65
CA ASP A 54 -2.65 3.28 -3.04
C ASP A 54 -1.72 3.77 -4.16
N MET A 55 -1.58 5.09 -4.28
CA MET A 55 -0.90 5.71 -5.43
C MET A 55 0.62 5.56 -5.41
N PHE A 56 1.23 5.40 -4.26
CA PHE A 56 2.66 5.20 -4.10
C PHE A 56 2.85 4.01 -3.17
N ALA A 57 2.56 2.83 -3.69
CA ALA A 57 2.36 1.66 -2.84
C ALA A 57 3.61 1.23 -2.07
N GLY A 58 4.80 1.36 -2.67
CA GLY A 58 6.04 0.94 -2.02
C GLY A 58 6.00 -0.52 -1.61
N THR A 59 6.04 -0.78 -0.31
CA THR A 59 5.91 -2.13 0.24
C THR A 59 4.49 -2.68 0.19
N GLY A 60 3.51 -1.83 -0.14
CA GLY A 60 2.10 -2.19 -0.07
C GLY A 60 1.49 -2.04 1.33
N SER A 61 2.23 -1.45 2.25
CA SER A 61 1.84 -1.39 3.67
C SER A 61 0.46 -0.79 3.90
N LEU A 62 0.15 0.35 3.27
CA LEU A 62 -1.15 1.01 3.48
C LEU A 62 -2.29 0.24 2.83
N GLY A 63 -2.13 -0.15 1.57
CA GLY A 63 -3.18 -0.88 0.87
C GLY A 63 -3.45 -2.26 1.45
N LEU A 64 -2.40 -2.98 1.86
CA LEU A 64 -2.56 -4.28 2.49
C LEU A 64 -3.20 -4.17 3.87
N GLU A 65 -2.87 -3.12 4.62
CA GLU A 65 -3.55 -2.82 5.88
C GLU A 65 -5.05 -2.58 5.65
N ALA A 66 -5.39 -1.82 4.61
CA ALA A 66 -6.78 -1.56 4.27
C ALA A 66 -7.55 -2.86 3.96
N ILE A 67 -6.95 -3.75 3.17
CA ILE A 67 -7.54 -5.06 2.88
C ILE A 67 -7.75 -5.86 4.16
N SER A 68 -6.73 -5.89 5.02
CA SER A 68 -6.80 -6.61 6.29
C SER A 68 -7.95 -6.12 7.17
N ARG A 69 -8.30 -4.85 7.06
CA ARG A 69 -9.35 -4.23 7.88
C ARG A 69 -10.70 -4.15 7.18
N GLY A 70 -10.86 -4.82 6.04
CA GLY A 70 -12.17 -5.01 5.42
C GLY A 70 -12.42 -4.31 4.10
N ALA A 71 -11.44 -3.62 3.52
CA ALA A 71 -11.61 -3.01 2.20
C ALA A 71 -12.04 -4.06 1.17
N SER A 72 -12.93 -3.71 0.27
CA SER A 72 -13.45 -4.64 -0.73
C SER A 72 -12.47 -4.88 -1.86
N ASN A 73 -11.69 -3.88 -2.23
CA ASN A 73 -10.57 -4.03 -3.15
C ASN A 73 -9.60 -2.87 -3.00
N VAL A 74 -8.36 -3.09 -3.41
CA VAL A 74 -7.33 -2.06 -3.45
C VAL A 74 -6.58 -2.17 -4.77
N VAL A 75 -6.38 -1.04 -5.41
CA VAL A 75 -5.48 -0.91 -6.55
C VAL A 75 -4.18 -0.27 -6.04
N PHE A 76 -3.06 -0.94 -6.30
CA PHE A 76 -1.73 -0.48 -5.93
C PHE A 76 -1.03 0.03 -7.18
N ILE A 77 -0.50 1.24 -7.11
CA ILE A 77 0.35 1.79 -8.17
C ILE A 77 1.77 1.85 -7.62
N GLU A 78 2.69 1.18 -8.30
CA GLU A 78 4.09 1.18 -7.87
C GLU A 78 5.02 1.22 -9.09
N LYS A 79 5.92 2.18 -9.08
CA LYS A 79 6.87 2.42 -10.17
C LYS A 79 7.98 1.38 -10.23
N GLN A 80 8.45 0.91 -9.07
CA GLN A 80 9.56 -0.05 -9.01
C GLN A 80 9.06 -1.47 -9.20
N LEU A 81 9.59 -2.14 -10.22
CA LEU A 81 9.16 -3.50 -10.58
C LEU A 81 9.32 -4.49 -9.43
N LYS A 82 10.43 -4.42 -8.70
CA LYS A 82 10.68 -5.34 -7.58
C LYS A 82 9.68 -5.18 -6.45
N LEU A 83 9.31 -3.94 -6.14
CA LEU A 83 8.31 -3.68 -5.11
C LEU A 83 6.92 -4.12 -5.58
N SER A 84 6.55 -3.84 -6.83
CA SER A 84 5.29 -4.33 -7.40
C SER A 84 5.20 -5.86 -7.29
N GLN A 85 6.28 -6.54 -7.63
CA GLN A 85 6.32 -8.00 -7.56
C GLN A 85 6.20 -8.50 -6.13
N SER A 86 6.81 -7.80 -5.16
CA SER A 86 6.68 -8.14 -3.75
C SER A 86 5.24 -8.07 -3.27
N ILE A 87 4.51 -7.04 -3.69
CA ILE A 87 3.09 -6.90 -3.34
C ILE A 87 2.28 -8.04 -3.94
N ILE A 88 2.53 -8.38 -5.20
CA ILE A 88 1.87 -9.50 -5.88
C ILE A 88 2.11 -10.80 -5.13
N ASP A 89 3.34 -11.04 -4.70
CA ASP A 89 3.72 -12.27 -3.99
C ASP A 89 2.99 -12.37 -2.64
N ILE A 90 2.91 -11.27 -1.91
CA ILE A 90 2.17 -11.23 -0.65
C ILE A 90 0.69 -11.47 -0.88
N ALA A 91 0.12 -10.86 -1.92
CA ALA A 91 -1.30 -11.06 -2.26
C ALA A 91 -1.59 -12.53 -2.56
N LYS A 92 -0.71 -13.20 -3.27
CA LYS A 92 -0.84 -14.64 -3.53
C LYS A 92 -0.76 -15.46 -2.25
N LYS A 93 0.19 -15.12 -1.38
CA LYS A 93 0.37 -15.80 -0.10
C LYS A 93 -0.88 -15.66 0.78
N LEU A 94 -1.49 -14.51 0.80
CA LEU A 94 -2.69 -14.24 1.58
C LEU A 94 -3.99 -14.65 0.86
N LYS A 95 -3.89 -15.09 -0.39
CA LYS A 95 -5.03 -15.49 -1.23
C LYS A 95 -6.02 -14.35 -1.45
N ILE A 96 -5.50 -13.15 -1.70
CA ILE A 96 -6.30 -11.94 -1.93
C ILE A 96 -6.10 -11.37 -3.34
N GLU A 97 -5.65 -12.17 -4.30
CA GLU A 97 -5.38 -11.70 -5.66
C GLU A 97 -6.61 -11.08 -6.34
N LYS A 98 -7.80 -11.57 -6.01
CA LYS A 98 -9.04 -11.09 -6.64
C LYS A 98 -9.41 -9.66 -6.21
N ILE A 99 -8.91 -9.23 -5.05
CA ILE A 99 -9.23 -7.92 -4.49
C ILE A 99 -8.02 -6.98 -4.41
N SER A 100 -6.88 -7.41 -4.94
CA SER A 100 -5.66 -6.63 -4.97
C SER A 100 -5.13 -6.58 -6.40
N ARG A 101 -5.19 -5.41 -7.01
CA ARG A 101 -4.64 -5.20 -8.35
C ARG A 101 -3.38 -4.36 -8.25
N VAL A 102 -2.27 -4.87 -8.75
CA VAL A 102 -0.99 -4.17 -8.72
C VAL A 102 -0.64 -3.72 -10.14
N ILE A 103 -0.38 -2.44 -10.31
CA ILE A 103 -0.01 -1.85 -11.59
C ILE A 103 1.36 -1.25 -11.45
N ASN A 104 2.32 -1.78 -12.23
CA ASN A 104 3.69 -1.29 -12.25
C ASN A 104 3.78 -0.12 -13.23
N THR A 105 3.61 1.08 -12.72
CA THR A 105 3.65 2.29 -13.52
C THR A 105 3.97 3.51 -12.67
N ASN A 106 4.22 4.63 -13.31
CA ASN A 106 4.40 5.91 -12.64
C ASN A 106 3.02 6.49 -12.31
N SER A 107 2.74 6.67 -11.02
CA SER A 107 1.44 7.15 -10.56
C SER A 107 1.09 8.57 -11.01
N ILE A 108 2.10 9.39 -11.27
CA ILE A 108 1.87 10.78 -11.69
C ILE A 108 1.40 10.85 -13.14
N SER A 109 1.93 9.98 -14.00
CA SER A 109 1.60 9.98 -15.44
C SER A 109 0.53 8.96 -15.84
N PHE A 110 0.10 8.13 -14.89
CA PHE A 110 -0.89 7.09 -15.16
C PHE A 110 -2.27 7.68 -15.46
N ASP A 111 -2.95 7.14 -16.44
CA ASP A 111 -4.33 7.55 -16.75
C ASP A 111 -5.32 6.72 -15.91
N TYR A 112 -5.76 7.29 -14.81
CA TYR A 112 -6.68 6.62 -13.88
C TYR A 112 -8.06 6.33 -14.45
N LYS A 113 -8.44 7.01 -15.52
CA LYS A 113 -9.70 6.74 -16.22
C LYS A 113 -9.76 5.32 -16.80
N THR A 114 -8.60 4.75 -17.12
CA THR A 114 -8.53 3.38 -17.65
C THR A 114 -8.99 2.33 -16.65
N LEU A 115 -8.97 2.63 -15.36
CA LEU A 115 -9.43 1.71 -14.33
C LEU A 115 -10.95 1.52 -14.31
N LYS A 116 -11.68 2.48 -14.84
CA LYS A 116 -13.16 2.44 -14.93
C LYS A 116 -13.82 2.14 -13.59
N GLN A 117 -13.23 2.64 -12.49
CA GLN A 117 -13.80 2.50 -11.16
C GLN A 117 -13.60 3.76 -10.35
N LYS A 118 -14.44 3.96 -9.37
CA LYS A 118 -14.31 5.03 -8.40
C LYS A 118 -13.69 4.48 -7.13
N PHE A 119 -13.03 5.35 -6.38
CA PHE A 119 -12.40 4.99 -5.11
C PHE A 119 -13.05 5.78 -3.98
N ASP A 120 -13.22 5.12 -2.85
CA ASP A 120 -13.74 5.76 -1.64
C ASP A 120 -12.59 6.41 -0.86
N ILE A 121 -11.40 5.80 -0.91
CA ILE A 121 -10.23 6.26 -0.17
C ILE A 121 -9.01 6.20 -1.08
N ILE A 122 -8.23 7.27 -1.07
CA ILE A 122 -6.97 7.35 -1.81
C ILE A 122 -5.85 7.60 -0.81
N PHE A 123 -4.88 6.67 -0.76
CA PHE A 123 -3.67 6.86 0.02
C PHE A 123 -2.63 7.55 -0.85
N LEU A 124 -2.11 8.66 -0.36
CA LEU A 124 -1.13 9.47 -1.06
C LEU A 124 0.09 9.66 -0.17
N ASP A 125 1.04 8.73 -0.24
CA ASP A 125 2.25 8.72 0.58
C ASP A 125 3.49 8.58 -0.31
N PRO A 126 3.89 9.67 -1.01
CA PRO A 126 5.02 9.60 -1.93
C PRO A 126 6.34 9.34 -1.20
N PRO A 127 7.29 8.62 -1.85
CA PRO A 127 8.58 8.29 -1.24
C PRO A 127 9.54 9.47 -1.16
N PHE A 128 9.17 10.62 -1.70
CA PHE A 128 9.97 11.83 -1.69
C PHE A 128 9.23 12.94 -0.96
N HIS A 129 9.98 13.91 -0.44
CA HIS A 129 9.38 15.08 0.18
C HIS A 129 8.73 15.95 -0.88
N LEU A 130 7.41 15.86 -0.98
CA LEU A 130 6.67 16.93 -1.63
C LEU A 130 6.62 18.08 -0.66
N SER A 131 7.15 19.20 -1.07
CA SER A 131 6.98 20.40 -0.29
C SER A 131 5.49 20.71 -0.18
N LEU A 132 4.98 20.84 1.04
CA LEU A 132 3.57 21.15 1.29
C LEU A 132 3.14 22.46 0.64
N ILE A 133 4.08 23.31 0.34
CA ILE A 133 3.82 24.58 -0.34
C ILE A 133 3.28 24.40 -1.76
N HIS A 134 3.46 23.25 -2.35
CA HIS A 134 3.05 22.96 -3.72
C HIS A 134 1.68 22.28 -3.81
N ILE A 135 1.03 22.14 -2.71
CA ILE A 135 -0.29 21.53 -2.66
C ILE A 135 -1.37 22.60 -2.82
#